data_7f14725a62426751b7d15d2a71a259e1
#
_entry.id   7f14725a62426751b7d15d2a71a259e1
#
_cell.length_a   1.000
_cell.length_b   1.000
_cell.length_c   1.000
_cell.angle_alpha   90.00
_cell.angle_beta   90.00
_cell.angle_gamma   90.00
#
_symmetry.space_group_name_H-M   'P 1'
#
loop_
_entity.id
_entity.type
_entity.pdbx_description
1 polymer ?
#
loop_
_entity_poly.entity_id
_entity_poly.type
_entity_poly.pdbx_seq_one_letter_code
_entity_poly.pdbx_strand_id
1 'polypeptide(L)'
;MRRGTSEYEAAQEAMAEILLERARSGDWPIQYGKLSNLLEEQGHNVPAHSVEMDHLLADVSHQESPDGTKTTLSVMVVLKEKGEPGAGFYRLAREEFGRKGDNVGIWGEEMKLLAGDFRHR
;
A
#
# COMPACT_ATOMS: atom_id res chain seq x y z
N MET A 1 9.16 7.70 13.82
CA MET A 1 8.21 8.82 13.68
C MET A 1 6.83 8.37 14.14
N ARG A 2 6.02 9.30 14.58
CA ARG A 2 4.72 8.98 15.14
C ARG A 2 3.60 9.51 14.25
N ARG A 3 2.50 8.77 14.18
CA ARG A 3 1.29 9.22 13.49
C ARG A 3 0.89 10.61 13.96
N GLY A 4 0.41 11.44 13.04
CA GLY A 4 -0.03 12.79 13.36
C GLY A 4 1.05 13.84 13.43
N THR A 5 2.32 13.46 13.25
CA THR A 5 3.42 14.44 13.21
C THR A 5 3.63 14.91 11.79
N SER A 6 4.27 16.08 11.64
CA SER A 6 4.60 16.62 10.31
C SER A 6 5.50 15.67 9.53
N GLU A 7 6.44 15.02 10.22
CA GLU A 7 7.32 14.01 9.63
C GLU A 7 6.53 12.84 9.03
N TYR A 8 5.59 12.33 9.81
CA TYR A 8 4.74 11.23 9.38
C TYR A 8 3.88 11.63 8.19
N GLU A 9 3.27 12.81 8.26
CA GLU A 9 2.42 13.30 7.18
C GLU A 9 3.19 13.50 5.87
N ALA A 10 4.42 14.00 5.96
CA ALA A 10 5.27 14.13 4.79
C ALA A 10 5.62 12.77 4.18
N ALA A 11 5.90 11.77 5.03
CA ALA A 11 6.16 10.42 4.56
C ALA A 11 4.93 9.79 3.92
N GLN A 12 3.75 10.03 4.49
CA GLN A 12 2.49 9.55 3.93
C GLN A 12 2.24 10.14 2.54
N GLU A 13 2.47 11.42 2.38
CA GLU A 13 2.32 12.09 1.10
C GLU A 13 3.29 11.51 0.05
N ALA A 14 4.55 11.32 0.46
CA ALA A 14 5.55 10.74 -0.44
C ALA A 14 5.17 9.31 -0.85
N MET A 15 4.70 8.51 0.10
CA MET A 15 4.27 7.14 -0.19
C MET A 15 3.08 7.14 -1.14
N ALA A 16 2.10 8.01 -0.93
CA ALA A 16 0.93 8.10 -1.80
C ALA A 16 1.37 8.42 -3.24
N GLU A 17 2.27 9.36 -3.41
CA GLU A 17 2.78 9.72 -4.74
C GLU A 17 3.48 8.54 -5.42
N ILE A 18 4.33 7.83 -4.68
CA ILE A 18 5.05 6.67 -5.22
C ILE A 18 4.07 5.60 -5.68
N LEU A 19 3.12 5.23 -4.82
CA LEU A 19 2.18 4.16 -5.13
C LEU A 19 1.20 4.55 -6.24
N LEU A 20 0.71 5.78 -6.24
CA LEU A 20 -0.20 6.24 -7.29
C LEU A 20 0.50 6.29 -8.65
N GLU A 21 1.74 6.75 -8.69
CA GLU A 21 2.51 6.78 -9.94
C GLU A 21 2.70 5.37 -10.49
N ARG A 22 3.05 4.42 -9.63
CA ARG A 22 3.21 3.03 -10.05
C ARG A 22 1.89 2.40 -10.48
N ALA A 23 0.80 2.72 -9.78
CA ALA A 23 -0.51 2.24 -10.16
C ALA A 23 -0.90 2.72 -11.56
N ARG A 24 -0.66 4.00 -11.83
CA ARG A 24 -0.98 4.60 -13.13
C ARG A 24 -0.14 4.05 -14.27
N SER A 25 1.14 3.80 -13.99
CA SER A 25 2.07 3.30 -15.02
C SER A 25 2.00 1.79 -15.20
N GLY A 26 1.28 1.08 -14.33
CA GLY A 26 1.24 -0.37 -14.35
C GLY A 26 2.51 -1.02 -13.83
N ASP A 27 3.34 -0.27 -13.12
CA ASP A 27 4.62 -0.74 -12.60
C ASP A 27 4.44 -1.28 -11.18
N TRP A 28 3.79 -2.42 -11.07
CA TRP A 28 3.53 -3.11 -9.80
C TRP A 28 3.59 -4.62 -10.01
N PRO A 29 3.87 -5.40 -8.93
CA PRO A 29 4.01 -4.96 -7.53
C PRO A 29 5.37 -4.31 -7.23
N ILE A 30 5.49 -3.75 -6.03
CA ILE A 30 6.73 -3.20 -5.52
C ILE A 30 7.08 -3.92 -4.21
N GLN A 31 8.33 -4.28 -4.01
CA GLN A 31 8.75 -4.93 -2.77
C GLN A 31 8.87 -3.92 -1.64
N TYR A 32 8.61 -4.38 -0.39
CA TYR A 32 8.73 -3.53 0.80
C TYR A 32 10.09 -2.82 0.87
N GLY A 33 11.17 -3.56 0.57
CA GLY A 33 12.52 -2.98 0.59
C GLY A 33 12.72 -1.88 -0.43
N LYS A 34 12.16 -2.05 -1.62
CA LYS A 34 12.23 -1.03 -2.67
C LYS A 34 11.47 0.22 -2.27
N LEU A 35 10.27 0.04 -1.71
CA LEU A 35 9.47 1.17 -1.23
C LEU A 35 10.21 1.92 -0.12
N SER A 36 10.80 1.18 0.82
CA SER A 36 11.60 1.76 1.89
C SER A 36 12.75 2.59 1.34
N ASN A 37 13.46 2.07 0.34
CA ASN A 37 14.57 2.79 -0.29
C ASN A 37 14.13 4.07 -1.00
N LEU A 38 13.00 4.02 -1.70
CA LEU A 38 12.47 5.21 -2.38
C LEU A 38 12.08 6.29 -1.39
N LEU A 39 11.51 5.90 -0.26
CA LEU A 39 11.17 6.85 0.80
C LEU A 39 12.43 7.45 1.41
N GLU A 40 13.47 6.64 1.63
CA GLU A 40 14.74 7.11 2.18
C GLU A 40 15.40 8.12 1.25
N GLU A 41 15.33 7.91 -0.06
CA GLU A 41 15.86 8.86 -1.03
C GLU A 41 15.20 10.24 -0.92
N GLN A 42 14.00 10.31 -0.41
CA GLN A 42 13.28 11.56 -0.19
C GLN A 42 13.40 12.07 1.25
N GLY A 43 14.26 11.45 2.05
CA GLY A 43 14.51 11.88 3.41
C GLY A 43 13.59 11.27 4.46
N HIS A 44 12.85 10.23 4.11
CA HIS A 44 11.91 9.58 5.02
C HIS A 44 12.43 8.20 5.42
N ASN A 45 12.85 8.06 6.68
CA ASN A 45 13.35 6.79 7.18
C ASN A 45 12.20 5.90 7.64
N VAL A 46 11.77 4.99 6.77
CA VAL A 46 10.70 4.04 7.06
C VAL A 46 11.22 2.62 6.76
N PRO A 47 11.70 1.91 7.79
CA PRO A 47 12.21 0.56 7.58
C PRO A 47 11.13 -0.38 6.99
N ALA A 48 11.56 -1.28 6.10
CA ALA A 48 10.66 -2.11 5.29
C ALA A 48 9.61 -2.89 6.11
N HIS A 49 9.99 -3.42 7.25
CA HIS A 49 9.09 -4.25 8.06
C HIS A 49 8.78 -3.62 9.42
N SER A 50 8.73 -2.30 9.45
CA SER A 50 8.44 -1.57 10.69
C SER A 50 6.94 -1.35 10.88
N VAL A 51 6.57 -1.03 12.10
CA VAL A 51 5.20 -0.62 12.43
C VAL A 51 4.80 0.63 11.65
N GLU A 52 5.76 1.55 11.48
CA GLU A 52 5.52 2.78 10.71
C GLU A 52 5.15 2.46 9.25
N MET A 53 5.81 1.49 8.65
CA MET A 53 5.49 1.06 7.28
C MET A 53 4.05 0.57 7.21
N ASP A 54 3.63 -0.28 8.15
CA ASP A 54 2.25 -0.78 8.19
C ASP A 54 1.25 0.35 8.39
N HIS A 55 1.53 1.28 9.30
CA HIS A 55 0.64 2.42 9.53
C HIS A 55 0.51 3.31 8.29
N LEU A 56 1.63 3.59 7.64
CA LEU A 56 1.64 4.42 6.44
C LEU A 56 0.85 3.76 5.31
N LEU A 57 1.05 2.47 5.10
CA LEU A 57 0.32 1.73 4.07
C LEU A 57 -1.19 1.75 4.34
N ALA A 58 -1.59 1.57 5.59
CA ALA A 58 -2.99 1.64 5.98
C ALA A 58 -3.56 3.04 5.73
N ASP A 59 -2.85 4.07 6.18
CA ASP A 59 -3.33 5.44 6.05
C ASP A 59 -3.41 5.91 4.61
N VAL A 60 -2.44 5.54 3.77
CA VAL A 60 -2.49 5.84 2.33
C VAL A 60 -3.67 5.12 1.68
N SER A 61 -3.89 3.86 2.05
CA SER A 61 -5.01 3.07 1.51
C SER A 61 -6.35 3.72 1.85
N HIS A 62 -6.53 4.17 3.09
CA HIS A 62 -7.75 4.87 3.51
C HIS A 62 -7.90 6.23 2.83
N GLN A 63 -6.81 6.95 2.68
CA GLN A 63 -6.80 8.26 2.01
C GLN A 63 -7.32 8.15 0.58
N GLU A 64 -6.89 7.11 -0.14
CA GLU A 64 -7.24 6.93 -1.55
C GLU A 64 -8.55 6.19 -1.76
N SER A 65 -9.09 5.57 -0.72
CA SER A 65 -10.39 4.89 -0.77
C SER A 65 -11.13 5.09 0.56
N PRO A 66 -11.59 6.34 0.81
CA PRO A 66 -12.22 6.65 2.12
C PRO A 66 -13.45 5.82 2.43
N ASP A 67 -14.20 5.40 1.43
CA ASP A 67 -15.41 4.59 1.60
C ASP A 67 -15.17 3.10 1.36
N GLY A 68 -13.94 2.70 1.06
CA GLY A 68 -13.57 1.30 0.85
C GLY A 68 -14.01 0.71 -0.48
N THR A 69 -14.52 1.53 -1.42
CA THR A 69 -15.02 1.03 -2.71
C THR A 69 -13.94 0.89 -3.77
N LYS A 70 -12.83 1.59 -3.60
CA LYS A 70 -11.70 1.51 -4.53
C LYS A 70 -10.67 0.53 -4.01
N THR A 71 -9.63 0.29 -4.81
CA THR A 71 -8.58 -0.63 -4.44
C THR A 71 -7.86 -0.21 -3.15
N THR A 72 -7.47 -1.22 -2.38
CA THR A 72 -6.59 -1.03 -1.24
C THR A 72 -5.16 -0.97 -1.77
N LEU A 73 -4.59 0.23 -1.86
CA LEU A 73 -3.28 0.42 -2.53
C LEU A 73 -2.16 -0.44 -1.96
N SER A 74 -2.25 -0.81 -0.68
CA SER A 74 -1.22 -1.67 -0.08
C SER A 74 -1.10 -3.05 -0.74
N VAL A 75 -2.07 -3.44 -1.58
CA VAL A 75 -1.98 -4.71 -2.34
C VAL A 75 -0.78 -4.71 -3.29
N MET A 76 -0.31 -3.54 -3.69
CA MET A 76 0.84 -3.40 -4.59
C MET A 76 2.16 -3.75 -3.92
N VAL A 77 2.21 -3.74 -2.58
CA VAL A 77 3.46 -3.91 -1.83
C VAL A 77 3.59 -5.34 -1.36
N VAL A 78 4.63 -6.01 -1.82
CA VAL A 78 4.79 -7.46 -1.63
C VAL A 78 6.08 -7.81 -0.91
N LEU A 79 6.06 -9.00 -0.29
CA LEU A 79 7.24 -9.57 0.33
C LEU A 79 8.18 -10.10 -0.75
N LYS A 80 9.46 -9.86 -0.58
CA LYS A 80 10.48 -10.24 -1.56
C LYS A 80 10.45 -11.74 -1.88
N GLU A 81 10.37 -12.58 -0.85
CA GLU A 81 10.48 -14.02 -1.01
C GLU A 81 9.23 -14.68 -1.55
N LYS A 82 8.07 -14.16 -1.18
CA LYS A 82 6.79 -14.78 -1.54
C LYS A 82 6.11 -14.13 -2.72
N GLY A 83 6.45 -12.88 -3.03
CA GLY A 83 5.81 -12.13 -4.10
C GLY A 83 4.35 -11.79 -3.83
N GLU A 84 3.89 -11.92 -2.58
CA GLU A 84 2.53 -11.59 -2.18
C GLU A 84 2.53 -10.54 -1.07
N PRO A 85 1.40 -9.86 -0.84
CA PRO A 85 1.32 -8.88 0.23
C PRO A 85 1.59 -9.49 1.59
N GLY A 86 2.04 -8.69 2.54
CA GLY A 86 2.28 -9.14 3.90
C GLY A 86 0.99 -9.26 4.71
N ALA A 87 1.11 -9.80 5.94
CA ALA A 87 -0.02 -9.99 6.84
C ALA A 87 -0.80 -8.72 7.12
N GLY A 88 -0.13 -7.57 7.14
CA GLY A 88 -0.77 -6.28 7.37
C GLY A 88 -1.80 -5.93 6.31
N PHE A 89 -1.52 -6.26 5.06
CA PHE A 89 -2.49 -6.05 3.98
C PHE A 89 -3.77 -6.86 4.22
N TYR A 90 -3.62 -8.15 4.52
CA TYR A 90 -4.79 -9.01 4.71
C TYR A 90 -5.63 -8.58 5.90
N ARG A 91 -4.99 -8.16 6.99
CA ARG A 91 -5.70 -7.65 8.15
C ARG A 91 -6.46 -6.37 7.79
N LEU A 92 -5.81 -5.43 7.11
CA LEU A 92 -6.43 -4.18 6.67
C LEU A 92 -7.62 -4.46 5.76
N ALA A 93 -7.44 -5.34 4.77
CA ALA A 93 -8.50 -5.67 3.82
C ALA A 93 -9.73 -6.25 4.51
N ARG A 94 -9.54 -7.17 5.46
CA ARG A 94 -10.65 -7.79 6.16
C ARG A 94 -11.30 -6.88 7.18
N GLU A 95 -10.49 -6.26 8.04
CA GLU A 95 -11.01 -5.54 9.21
C GLU A 95 -11.47 -4.14 8.88
N GLU A 96 -10.84 -3.49 7.92
CA GLU A 96 -11.11 -2.08 7.64
C GLU A 96 -11.75 -1.83 6.29
N PHE A 97 -11.55 -2.72 5.31
CA PHE A 97 -12.13 -2.57 3.98
C PHE A 97 -13.25 -3.55 3.69
N GLY A 98 -13.60 -4.40 4.65
CA GLY A 98 -14.72 -5.33 4.53
C GLY A 98 -14.56 -6.41 3.47
N ARG A 99 -13.35 -6.72 3.07
CA ARG A 99 -13.09 -7.79 2.10
C ARG A 99 -13.31 -9.15 2.75
N LYS A 100 -13.83 -10.10 1.99
CA LYS A 100 -14.17 -11.43 2.53
C LYS A 100 -13.52 -12.52 1.68
N GLY A 101 -13.23 -13.65 2.32
CA GLY A 101 -12.63 -14.79 1.65
C GLY A 101 -11.29 -15.16 2.24
N ASP A 102 -10.62 -16.13 1.62
CA ASP A 102 -9.27 -16.50 2.02
C ASP A 102 -8.25 -15.51 1.42
N ASN A 103 -7.00 -15.65 1.83
CA ASN A 103 -5.95 -14.72 1.39
C ASN A 103 -5.81 -14.67 -0.13
N VAL A 104 -5.83 -15.83 -0.79
CA VAL A 104 -5.67 -15.89 -2.25
C VAL A 104 -6.83 -15.17 -2.93
N GLY A 105 -8.05 -15.38 -2.47
CA GLY A 105 -9.23 -14.73 -3.01
C GLY A 105 -9.20 -13.22 -2.82
N ILE A 106 -8.86 -12.77 -1.62
CA ILE A 106 -8.76 -11.34 -1.33
C ILE A 106 -7.70 -10.69 -2.19
N TRP A 107 -6.52 -11.31 -2.29
CA TRP A 107 -5.42 -10.79 -3.10
C TRP A 107 -5.84 -10.68 -4.58
N GLY A 108 -6.42 -11.75 -5.12
CA GLY A 108 -6.87 -11.76 -6.52
C GLY A 108 -7.91 -10.70 -6.83
N GLU A 109 -8.91 -10.55 -5.96
CA GLU A 109 -9.94 -9.53 -6.15
C GLU A 109 -9.39 -8.11 -6.04
N GLU A 110 -8.48 -7.86 -5.09
CA GLU A 110 -7.84 -6.55 -4.97
C GLU A 110 -6.99 -6.21 -6.19
N MET A 111 -6.30 -7.20 -6.76
CA MET A 111 -5.51 -6.98 -7.98
C MET A 111 -6.40 -6.60 -9.15
N LYS A 112 -7.59 -7.21 -9.23
CA LYS A 112 -8.57 -6.85 -10.26
C LYS A 112 -9.07 -5.41 -10.07
N LEU A 113 -9.33 -5.02 -8.83
CA LEU A 113 -9.74 -3.66 -8.51
C LEU A 113 -8.65 -2.67 -8.88
N LEU A 114 -7.40 -2.99 -8.57
CA LEU A 114 -6.26 -2.15 -8.91
C LEU A 114 -6.19 -1.93 -10.43
N ALA A 115 -6.27 -3.00 -11.19
CA ALA A 115 -6.22 -2.92 -12.65
C ALA A 115 -7.38 -2.10 -13.21
N GLY A 116 -8.58 -2.27 -12.63
CA GLY A 116 -9.76 -1.54 -13.06
C GLY A 116 -9.72 -0.05 -12.73
N ASP A 117 -9.30 0.28 -11.51
CA ASP A 117 -9.25 1.67 -11.03
C ASP A 117 -8.21 2.51 -11.78
N PHE A 118 -7.14 1.87 -12.24
CA PHE A 118 -6.03 2.57 -12.90
C PHE A 118 -5.84 2.16 -14.36
N ARG A 119 -6.93 1.76 -15.01
CA ARG A 119 -6.88 1.40 -16.42
C ARG A 119 -6.52 2.61 -17.27
N HIS A 120 -5.55 2.40 -18.16
CA HIS A 120 -5.16 3.44 -19.12
C HIS A 120 -6.15 3.53 -20.26
N ARG A 121 -6.29 4.74 -20.76
CA ARG A 121 -7.18 5.02 -21.90
C ARG A 121 -6.40 5.60 -23.04
#